data_db62aa2de286758064dcdf73ee4a53b0
#
_entry.id   db62aa2de286758064dcdf73ee4a53b0
#
_cell.length_a   1.000
_cell.length_b   1.000
_cell.length_c   1.000
_cell.angle_alpha   90.00
_cell.angle_beta   90.00
_cell.angle_gamma   90.00
#
_symmetry.space_group_name_H-M   'P 1'
#
loop_
_entity.id
_entity.type
_entity.pdbx_description
1 polymer ?
#
loop_
_entity_poly.entity_id
_entity_poly.type
_entity_poly.pdbx_seq_one_letter_code
_entity_poly.pdbx_strand_id
1 'polypeptide(L)'
;MNNLRASTFCANKRQLKNIKRQGGWTFWSLLFVLLTVFFFAYVGMQLAPIFAENKNVENAMQLAIDNVDPTKTNRRQVVRMLQNQLYLDGSHALLDYKTDLKVTRSRKKFIIETHYRREIHLFFNIGVFVTFDNVVEKNLGIPE
;
A
#
# COMPACT_ATOMS: atom_id res chain seq x y z
N MET A 1 6.37 -71.95 -63.63
CA MET A 1 7.51 -71.05 -63.64
C MET A 1 7.00 -69.65 -63.91
N ASN A 2 6.67 -68.88 -62.94
CA ASN A 2 6.57 -67.39 -63.01
C ASN A 2 6.42 -66.80 -61.62
N ASN A 3 7.47 -66.24 -61.17
CA ASN A 3 7.54 -65.50 -59.88
C ASN A 3 6.90 -64.11 -60.05
N LEU A 4 5.72 -63.92 -59.46
CA LEU A 4 5.12 -62.62 -59.30
C LEU A 4 5.60 -62.03 -57.99
N ARG A 5 6.50 -61.08 -58.05
CA ARG A 5 6.94 -60.22 -56.94
C ARG A 5 5.75 -59.34 -56.56
N ALA A 6 5.22 -59.57 -55.40
CA ALA A 6 4.31 -58.66 -54.78
C ALA A 6 5.14 -57.48 -54.23
N SER A 7 5.10 -56.32 -54.84
CA SER A 7 5.62 -55.10 -54.38
C SER A 7 4.76 -54.63 -53.23
N THR A 8 5.28 -54.74 -52.00
CA THR A 8 4.69 -54.15 -50.79
C THR A 8 4.75 -52.63 -50.89
N PHE A 9 3.61 -52.08 -51.20
CA PHE A 9 3.39 -50.64 -51.16
C PHE A 9 3.36 -50.22 -49.70
N CYS A 10 4.49 -49.74 -49.15
CA CYS A 10 4.55 -49.11 -47.84
C CYS A 10 3.72 -47.80 -47.90
N ALA A 11 2.49 -47.87 -47.47
CA ALA A 11 1.68 -46.71 -47.23
C ALA A 11 2.30 -45.91 -46.05
N ASN A 12 3.02 -44.93 -46.40
CA ASN A 12 3.51 -43.92 -45.46
C ASN A 12 2.29 -43.20 -44.86
N LYS A 13 1.78 -43.68 -43.73
CA LYS A 13 0.80 -42.97 -42.93
C LYS A 13 1.50 -41.73 -42.40
N ARG A 14 1.39 -40.61 -43.10
CA ARG A 14 1.68 -39.29 -42.57
C ARG A 14 0.85 -39.13 -41.30
N GLN A 15 1.47 -39.22 -40.20
CA GLN A 15 0.95 -38.82 -38.89
C GLN A 15 0.51 -37.36 -39.05
N LEU A 16 -0.74 -37.14 -39.31
CA LEU A 16 -1.35 -35.84 -39.19
C LEU A 16 -1.23 -35.46 -37.72
N LYS A 17 -0.20 -34.73 -37.42
CA LYS A 17 0.02 -34.13 -36.12
C LYS A 17 -1.26 -33.33 -35.81
N ASN A 18 -2.09 -33.87 -34.93
CA ASN A 18 -3.24 -33.17 -34.41
C ASN A 18 -2.73 -31.91 -33.76
N ILE A 19 -2.71 -30.83 -34.48
CA ILE A 19 -2.59 -29.48 -33.94
C ILE A 19 -3.84 -29.35 -33.09
N LYS A 20 -3.68 -29.64 -31.78
CA LYS A 20 -4.68 -29.26 -30.80
C LYS A 20 -4.90 -27.77 -31.01
N ARG A 21 -6.01 -27.43 -31.62
CA ARG A 21 -6.52 -26.07 -31.64
C ARG A 21 -6.52 -25.67 -30.18
N GLN A 22 -5.52 -24.90 -29.78
CA GLN A 22 -5.58 -24.16 -28.54
C GLN A 22 -6.84 -23.31 -28.69
N GLY A 23 -7.88 -23.73 -27.98
CA GLY A 23 -9.13 -22.99 -27.95
C GLY A 23 -8.70 -21.59 -27.51
N GLY A 24 -8.78 -20.64 -28.45
CA GLY A 24 -8.32 -19.30 -28.22
C GLY A 24 -8.97 -18.81 -26.93
N TRP A 25 -8.18 -18.46 -25.96
CA TRP A 25 -8.63 -17.55 -24.95
C TRP A 25 -9.31 -16.43 -25.73
N THR A 26 -10.63 -16.42 -25.64
CA THR A 26 -11.39 -15.51 -26.48
C THR A 26 -10.91 -14.12 -26.18
N PHE A 27 -10.81 -13.26 -27.18
CA PHE A 27 -10.46 -11.84 -27.05
C PHE A 27 -11.13 -11.20 -25.82
N TRP A 28 -12.34 -11.61 -25.51
CA TRP A 28 -13.09 -11.18 -24.33
C TRP A 28 -12.45 -11.60 -23.00
N SER A 29 -11.89 -12.80 -22.92
CA SER A 29 -11.18 -13.24 -21.70
C SER A 29 -9.90 -12.43 -21.48
N LEU A 30 -9.14 -12.17 -22.54
CA LEU A 30 -7.95 -11.34 -22.48
C LEU A 30 -8.32 -9.89 -22.10
N LEU A 31 -9.38 -9.35 -22.71
CA LEU A 31 -9.87 -8.01 -22.39
C LEU A 31 -10.29 -7.89 -20.92
N PHE A 32 -10.99 -8.91 -20.41
CA PHE A 32 -11.42 -8.93 -19.01
C PHE A 32 -10.24 -8.97 -18.04
N VAL A 33 -9.24 -9.80 -18.31
CA VAL A 33 -8.01 -9.86 -17.50
C VAL A 33 -7.29 -8.50 -17.53
N LEU A 34 -7.16 -7.91 -18.71
CA LEU A 34 -6.51 -6.60 -18.87
C LEU A 34 -7.25 -5.52 -18.08
N LEU A 35 -8.56 -5.44 -18.18
CA LEU A 35 -9.38 -4.50 -17.41
C LEU A 35 -9.23 -4.70 -15.90
N THR A 36 -9.18 -5.95 -15.46
CA THR A 36 -8.99 -6.27 -14.04
C THR A 36 -7.62 -5.79 -13.55
N VAL A 37 -6.56 -6.04 -14.32
CA VAL A 37 -5.21 -5.58 -13.98
C VAL A 37 -5.15 -4.05 -13.93
N PHE A 38 -5.72 -3.36 -14.93
CA PHE A 38 -5.78 -1.90 -14.94
C PHE A 38 -6.57 -1.32 -13.78
N PHE A 39 -7.67 -1.97 -13.41
CA PHE A 39 -8.47 -1.56 -12.26
C PHE A 39 -7.65 -1.61 -10.95
N PHE A 40 -6.97 -2.73 -10.69
CA PHE A 40 -6.13 -2.85 -9.49
C PHE A 40 -4.92 -1.92 -9.52
N ALA A 41 -4.32 -1.71 -10.68
CA ALA A 41 -3.23 -0.74 -10.85
C ALA A 41 -3.69 0.69 -10.56
N TYR A 42 -4.87 1.07 -11.04
CA TYR A 42 -5.47 2.37 -10.77
C TYR A 42 -5.75 2.57 -9.27
N VAL A 43 -6.38 1.60 -8.62
CA VAL A 43 -6.65 1.66 -7.17
C VAL A 43 -5.34 1.74 -6.38
N GLY A 44 -4.34 0.95 -6.73
CA GLY A 44 -3.02 0.99 -6.10
C GLY A 44 -2.33 2.35 -6.24
N MET A 45 -2.42 2.97 -7.43
CA MET A 45 -1.86 4.30 -7.66
C MET A 45 -2.55 5.38 -6.82
N GLN A 46 -3.85 5.27 -6.59
CA GLN A 46 -4.59 6.20 -5.74
C GLN A 46 -4.29 6.02 -4.24
N LEU A 47 -4.00 4.79 -3.82
CA LEU A 47 -3.67 4.48 -2.42
C LEU A 47 -2.21 4.82 -2.06
N ALA A 48 -1.29 4.71 -3.01
CA ALA A 48 0.14 4.91 -2.77
C ALA A 48 0.48 6.26 -2.08
N PRO A 49 -0.05 7.43 -2.52
CA PRO A 49 0.27 8.69 -1.89
C PRO A 49 -0.19 8.76 -0.43
N ILE A 50 -1.29 8.12 -0.08
CA ILE A 50 -1.86 8.14 1.27
C ILE A 50 -0.97 7.37 2.26
N PHE A 51 -0.42 6.25 1.84
CA PHE A 51 0.56 5.53 2.64
C PHE A 51 1.87 6.31 2.78
N ALA A 52 2.29 7.04 1.74
CA ALA A 52 3.43 7.95 1.82
C ALA A 52 3.18 9.10 2.81
N GLU A 53 1.99 9.72 2.75
CA GLU A 53 1.57 10.74 3.71
C GLU A 53 1.57 10.23 5.15
N ASN A 54 1.08 9.00 5.39
CA ASN A 54 1.13 8.40 6.72
C ASN A 54 2.57 8.20 7.22
N LYS A 55 3.48 7.81 6.33
CA LYS A 55 4.91 7.72 6.67
C LYS A 55 5.52 9.07 7.06
N ASN A 56 5.09 10.17 6.43
CA ASN A 56 5.51 11.51 6.82
C ASN A 56 5.03 11.86 8.23
N VAL A 57 3.79 11.48 8.58
CA VAL A 57 3.26 11.67 9.93
C VAL A 57 4.07 10.85 10.95
N GLU A 58 4.32 9.58 10.67
CA GLU A 58 5.13 8.70 11.53
C GLU A 58 6.54 9.27 11.75
N ASN A 59 7.22 9.69 10.67
CA ASN A 59 8.54 10.31 10.73
C ASN A 59 8.52 11.63 11.54
N ALA A 60 7.51 12.47 11.34
CA ALA A 60 7.36 13.71 12.11
C ALA A 60 7.17 13.45 13.60
N MET A 61 6.39 12.41 13.94
CA MET A 61 6.21 11.98 15.34
C MET A 61 7.52 11.46 15.93
N GLN A 62 8.28 10.67 15.18
CA GLN A 62 9.59 10.15 15.60
C GLN A 62 10.58 11.30 15.84
N LEU A 63 10.68 12.23 14.89
CA LEU A 63 11.52 13.42 15.04
C LEU A 63 11.10 14.30 16.22
N ALA A 64 9.80 14.47 16.44
CA ALA A 64 9.28 15.20 17.57
C ALA A 64 9.67 14.54 18.91
N ILE A 65 9.52 13.21 19.01
CA ILE A 65 9.84 12.49 20.24
C ILE A 65 11.35 12.44 20.52
N ASP A 66 12.18 12.40 19.48
CA ASP A 66 13.64 12.38 19.61
C ASP A 66 14.20 13.74 20.08
N ASN A 67 13.63 14.83 19.55
CA ASN A 67 14.06 16.20 19.85
C ASN A 67 13.40 16.82 21.10
N VAL A 68 12.42 16.14 21.65
CA VAL A 68 11.71 16.62 22.84
C VAL A 68 12.47 16.22 24.11
N ASP A 69 12.72 17.17 25.00
CA ASP A 69 13.13 16.90 26.37
C ASP A 69 11.88 16.48 27.17
N PRO A 70 11.76 15.19 27.54
CA PRO A 70 10.53 14.67 28.13
C PRO A 70 10.20 15.28 29.49
N THR A 71 11.18 15.92 30.15
CA THR A 71 11.01 16.52 31.47
C THR A 71 10.42 17.93 31.38
N LYS A 72 10.73 18.68 30.31
CA LYS A 72 10.36 20.08 30.16
C LYS A 72 9.30 20.35 29.09
N THR A 73 9.09 19.41 28.17
CA THR A 73 8.26 19.66 27.00
C THR A 73 6.78 19.56 27.32
N ASN A 74 6.04 20.57 26.88
CA ASN A 74 4.59 20.62 27.00
C ASN A 74 3.93 20.17 25.68
N ARG A 75 2.69 19.66 25.73
CA ARG A 75 1.89 19.28 24.56
C ARG A 75 1.92 20.34 23.44
N ARG A 76 1.88 21.61 23.78
CA ARG A 76 1.94 22.73 22.80
C ARG A 76 3.24 22.75 21.99
N GLN A 77 4.37 22.37 22.57
CA GLN A 77 5.66 22.32 21.87
C GLN A 77 5.70 21.13 20.91
N VAL A 78 5.20 19.98 21.34
CA VAL A 78 5.05 18.80 20.46
C VAL A 78 4.19 19.13 19.25
N VAL A 79 3.04 19.76 19.46
CA VAL A 79 2.14 20.19 18.39
C VAL A 79 2.86 21.12 17.41
N ARG A 80 3.62 22.11 17.90
CA ARG A 80 4.37 23.03 17.03
C ARG A 80 5.46 22.31 16.22
N MET A 81 6.19 21.38 16.83
CA MET A 81 7.19 20.59 16.12
C MET A 81 6.57 19.75 15.02
N LEU A 82 5.47 19.06 15.31
CA LEU A 82 4.71 18.31 14.32
C LEU A 82 4.17 19.20 13.21
N GLN A 83 3.60 20.35 13.54
CA GLN A 83 3.10 21.31 12.55
C GLN A 83 4.20 21.79 11.62
N ASN A 84 5.36 22.17 12.16
CA ASN A 84 6.48 22.63 11.37
C ASN A 84 7.00 21.53 10.42
N GLN A 85 7.15 20.30 10.94
CA GLN A 85 7.62 19.18 10.13
C GLN A 85 6.62 18.83 9.02
N LEU A 86 5.36 18.66 9.37
CA LEU A 86 4.31 18.34 8.41
C LEU A 86 4.06 19.47 7.39
N TYR A 87 4.33 20.72 7.76
CA TYR A 87 4.28 21.83 6.82
C TYR A 87 5.40 21.73 5.79
N LEU A 88 6.63 21.38 6.19
CA LEU A 88 7.76 21.18 5.29
C LEU A 88 7.51 20.00 4.33
N ASP A 89 6.85 18.94 4.81
CA ASP A 89 6.52 17.75 4.01
C ASP A 89 5.25 17.92 3.17
N GLY A 90 4.59 19.11 3.21
CA GLY A 90 3.34 19.37 2.49
C GLY A 90 2.12 18.63 3.04
N SER A 91 2.26 17.99 4.20
CA SER A 91 1.25 17.12 4.81
C SER A 91 0.49 17.79 5.98
N HIS A 92 0.56 19.12 6.08
CA HIS A 92 0.01 19.89 7.21
C HIS A 92 -1.53 19.81 7.37
N ALA A 93 -2.25 19.52 6.30
CA ALA A 93 -3.72 19.42 6.30
C ALA A 93 -4.25 18.05 6.70
N LEU A 94 -3.36 17.09 7.03
CA LEU A 94 -3.74 15.71 7.30
C LEU A 94 -4.33 15.48 8.68
N LEU A 95 -3.86 16.25 9.68
CA LEU A 95 -4.20 16.06 11.08
C LEU A 95 -4.95 17.25 11.66
N ASP A 96 -6.04 16.97 12.38
CA ASP A 96 -6.57 17.91 13.35
C ASP A 96 -5.85 17.70 14.71
N TYR A 97 -4.88 18.58 14.99
CA TYR A 97 -4.04 18.48 16.19
C TYR A 97 -4.82 18.57 17.52
N LYS A 98 -6.12 18.90 17.47
CA LYS A 98 -6.97 18.97 18.66
C LYS A 98 -7.61 17.62 18.96
N THR A 99 -8.09 16.95 17.93
CA THR A 99 -8.89 15.71 18.03
C THR A 99 -8.05 14.47 17.79
N ASP A 100 -7.13 14.53 16.81
CA ASP A 100 -6.44 13.37 16.30
C ASP A 100 -5.09 13.10 16.99
N LEU A 101 -4.61 14.07 17.77
CA LEU A 101 -3.34 13.97 18.48
C LEU A 101 -3.52 13.85 19.99
N LYS A 102 -3.06 12.74 20.55
CA LYS A 102 -3.00 12.52 21.98
C LYS A 102 -1.56 12.41 22.44
N VAL A 103 -1.18 13.26 23.38
CA VAL A 103 0.15 13.23 23.99
C VAL A 103 -0.03 12.84 25.45
N THR A 104 0.49 11.68 25.81
CA THR A 104 0.41 11.12 27.15
C THR A 104 1.80 11.08 27.77
N ARG A 105 1.91 11.63 28.97
CA ARG A 105 3.13 11.58 29.75
C ARG A 105 2.91 10.71 30.98
N SER A 106 3.66 9.63 31.08
CA SER A 106 3.75 8.78 32.26
C SER A 106 5.11 8.99 32.94
N ARG A 107 5.27 8.51 34.16
CA ARG A 107 6.57 8.61 34.89
C ARG A 107 7.74 7.95 34.14
N LYS A 108 7.47 6.85 33.42
CA LYS A 108 8.49 6.03 32.73
C LYS A 108 8.50 6.22 31.21
N LYS A 109 7.41 6.75 30.62
CA LYS A 109 7.23 6.81 29.16
C LYS A 109 6.59 8.11 28.73
N PHE A 110 7.04 8.61 27.60
CA PHE A 110 6.38 9.67 26.83
C PHE A 110 5.80 9.06 25.56
N ILE A 111 4.51 9.23 25.34
CA ILE A 111 3.79 8.57 24.25
C ILE A 111 3.08 9.64 23.43
N ILE A 112 3.26 9.57 22.11
CA ILE A 112 2.52 10.35 21.13
C ILE A 112 1.67 9.38 20.31
N GLU A 113 0.37 9.59 20.32
CA GLU A 113 -0.59 8.78 19.57
C GLU A 113 -1.31 9.69 18.57
N THR A 114 -1.46 9.22 17.33
CA THR A 114 -2.30 9.87 16.34
C THR A 114 -3.32 8.89 15.81
N HIS A 115 -4.57 9.33 15.77
CA HIS A 115 -5.67 8.58 15.20
C HIS A 115 -6.40 9.48 14.21
N TYR A 116 -6.29 9.19 12.92
CA TYR A 116 -6.94 10.00 11.90
C TYR A 116 -7.45 9.16 10.74
N ARG A 117 -8.44 9.71 10.03
CA ARG A 117 -9.10 9.05 8.91
C ARG A 117 -8.90 9.84 7.63
N ARG A 118 -8.53 9.13 6.57
CA ARG A 118 -8.43 9.69 5.21
C ARG A 118 -9.50 9.08 4.33
N GLU A 119 -10.17 9.94 3.58
CA GLU A 119 -11.18 9.55 2.61
C GLU A 119 -10.66 9.86 1.21
N ILE A 120 -10.84 8.89 0.31
CA ILE A 120 -10.44 8.97 -1.09
C ILE A 120 -11.66 8.76 -1.94
N HIS A 121 -11.92 9.69 -2.83
CA HIS A 121 -12.89 9.50 -3.89
C HIS A 121 -12.23 8.76 -5.07
N LEU A 122 -12.66 7.54 -5.34
CA LEU A 122 -12.14 6.74 -6.44
C LEU A 122 -12.76 7.16 -7.77
N PHE A 123 -14.08 7.06 -7.88
CA PHE A 123 -14.84 7.51 -9.04
C PHE A 123 -16.34 7.60 -8.71
N PHE A 124 -17.04 8.50 -9.38
CA PHE A 124 -18.46 8.81 -9.13
C PHE A 124 -18.74 9.06 -7.65
N ASN A 125 -19.55 8.19 -7.03
CA ASN A 125 -19.96 8.29 -5.63
C ASN A 125 -19.30 7.21 -4.75
N ILE A 126 -18.23 6.55 -5.25
CA ILE A 126 -17.51 5.52 -4.52
C ILE A 126 -16.27 6.15 -3.88
N GLY A 127 -16.25 6.16 -2.54
CA GLY A 127 -15.11 6.55 -1.73
C GLY A 127 -14.63 5.38 -0.88
N VAL A 128 -13.34 5.35 -0.62
CA VAL A 128 -12.69 4.46 0.34
C VAL A 128 -12.12 5.30 1.46
N PHE A 129 -12.28 4.87 2.68
CA PHE A 129 -11.64 5.50 3.81
C PHE A 129 -10.58 4.56 4.41
N VAL A 130 -9.48 5.15 4.81
CA VAL A 130 -8.39 4.46 5.50
C VAL A 130 -8.18 5.16 6.83
N THR A 131 -8.16 4.39 7.91
CA THR A 131 -7.87 4.88 9.25
C THR A 131 -6.43 4.51 9.61
N PHE A 132 -5.70 5.48 10.13
CA PHE A 132 -4.33 5.30 10.58
C PHE A 132 -4.23 5.53 12.08
N ASP A 133 -3.58 4.58 12.74
CA ASP A 133 -3.25 4.61 14.15
C ASP A 133 -1.73 4.54 14.28
N ASN A 134 -1.10 5.66 14.60
CA ASN A 134 0.33 5.71 14.80
C ASN A 134 0.63 5.98 16.29
N VAL A 135 1.52 5.18 16.85
CA VAL A 135 1.97 5.29 18.23
C VAL A 135 3.49 5.31 18.27
N VAL A 136 4.03 6.35 18.86
CA VAL A 136 5.48 6.47 19.08
C VAL A 136 5.72 6.68 20.57
N GLU A 137 6.62 5.88 21.16
CA GLU A 137 6.95 5.96 22.58
C GLU A 137 8.45 6.15 22.81
N LYS A 138 8.78 6.91 23.86
CA LYS A 138 10.15 7.09 24.37
C LYS A 138 10.20 6.78 25.85
N ASN A 139 11.09 5.88 26.22
CA ASN A 139 11.36 5.60 27.62
C ASN A 139 12.16 6.74 28.23
N LEU A 140 11.74 7.19 29.43
CA LEU A 140 12.33 8.34 30.12
C LEU A 140 13.61 8.01 30.90
N GLY A 141 13.99 6.72 30.98
CA GLY A 141 15.26 6.30 31.60
C GLY A 141 15.40 6.70 33.04
N ILE A 142 14.31 6.92 33.79
CA ILE A 142 14.38 7.23 35.22
C ILE A 142 14.63 5.91 35.95
N PRO A 143 15.86 5.69 36.51
CA PRO A 143 16.10 4.53 37.34
C PRO A 143 15.21 4.60 38.60
N GLU A 144 14.87 3.43 39.11
CA GLU A 144 14.14 3.30 40.38
C GLU A 144 14.93 3.86 41.54
#